data_d0357c7e6581aa8d2b2280a850ce2bc8
#
_entry.id   d0357c7e6581aa8d2b2280a850ce2bc8
#
_cell.length_a   1.000
_cell.length_b   1.000
_cell.length_c   1.000
_cell.angle_alpha   90.00
_cell.angle_beta   90.00
_cell.angle_gamma   90.00
#
_symmetry.space_group_name_H-M   'P 1'
#
loop_
_entity.id
_entity.type
_entity.pdbx_description
1 polymer ?
#
loop_
_entity_poly.entity_id
_entity_poly.type
_entity_poly.pdbx_seq_one_letter_code
_entity_poly.pdbx_strand_id
1 'polypeptide(L)'
;GLYIIVLIMLFYSCSEDKGNYDYKAVNEVIVTGVTKDTSVMRGEVLNIHPVIGRSLQASEEGLEYSWSLAGKEIGTSRDLAYSVPETLNVGKYDCRYVVTDTKNGMKYFVDFNVNVVSNFSWGYYFLCEEPDQSTVLSYFSSKEGTTECLHATKIGDYALGKQPKAIIDHFGNISSLNDYFYSFNIITSQGDNPVIMTNNGAFMPSGLILSLIHISEPTRRVVIS
;
A
#
# COMPACT_ATOMS: atom_id res chain seq x y z
N GLY A 1 24.91 -32.18 -66.30
CA GLY A 1 25.92 -31.30 -65.72
C GLY A 1 25.42 -29.90 -65.34
N LEU A 2 24.43 -29.34 -66.06
CA LEU A 2 23.98 -27.95 -65.90
C LEU A 2 23.17 -27.71 -64.60
N TYR A 3 22.37 -28.69 -64.17
CA TYR A 3 21.58 -28.59 -62.93
C TYR A 3 22.40 -28.55 -61.64
N ILE A 4 23.57 -29.19 -61.63
CA ILE A 4 24.47 -29.24 -60.46
C ILE A 4 25.14 -27.89 -60.26
N ILE A 5 25.44 -27.17 -61.34
CA ILE A 5 26.11 -25.85 -61.28
C ILE A 5 25.08 -24.81 -60.79
N VAL A 6 23.81 -24.89 -61.17
CA VAL A 6 22.73 -24.01 -60.68
C VAL A 6 22.47 -24.29 -59.19
N LEU A 7 22.49 -25.54 -58.73
CA LEU A 7 22.32 -25.88 -57.33
C LEU A 7 23.45 -25.38 -56.44
N ILE A 8 24.67 -25.38 -56.92
CA ILE A 8 25.86 -24.88 -56.19
C ILE A 8 25.80 -23.35 -56.09
N MET A 9 25.30 -22.65 -57.08
CA MET A 9 25.11 -21.19 -57.03
C MET A 9 24.05 -20.72 -56.03
N LEU A 10 23.08 -21.55 -55.66
CA LEU A 10 22.08 -21.24 -54.65
C LEU A 10 22.62 -21.30 -53.19
N PHE A 11 23.73 -22.00 -52.95
CA PHE A 11 24.35 -22.07 -51.65
C PHE A 11 25.38 -20.97 -51.36
N TYR A 12 25.77 -20.18 -52.38
CA TYR A 12 26.70 -19.06 -52.21
C TYR A 12 26.04 -17.74 -51.91
N SER A 13 24.70 -17.71 -51.76
CA SER A 13 23.96 -16.50 -51.39
C SER A 13 23.78 -16.31 -49.90
N CYS A 14 24.61 -16.94 -49.08
CA CYS A 14 24.75 -16.54 -47.69
C CYS A 14 25.77 -15.37 -47.66
N SER A 15 25.32 -14.15 -47.95
CA SER A 15 26.10 -12.97 -47.62
C SER A 15 26.18 -12.96 -46.10
N GLU A 16 27.35 -13.25 -45.52
CA GLU A 16 27.66 -12.84 -44.16
C GLU A 16 27.40 -11.34 -44.15
N ASP A 17 26.29 -10.95 -43.53
CA ASP A 17 26.05 -9.57 -43.15
C ASP A 17 27.19 -9.18 -42.16
N LYS A 18 28.30 -8.77 -42.70
CA LYS A 18 29.35 -8.08 -41.95
C LYS A 18 28.81 -6.70 -41.62
N GLY A 19 27.67 -6.67 -40.86
CA GLY A 19 27.10 -5.48 -40.34
C GLY A 19 28.20 -4.63 -39.70
N ASN A 20 28.54 -3.56 -40.34
CA ASN A 20 29.48 -2.56 -39.81
C ASN A 20 28.75 -1.79 -38.69
N TYR A 21 28.27 -2.54 -37.68
CA TYR A 21 27.66 -1.98 -36.48
C TYR A 21 28.81 -1.55 -35.59
N ASP A 22 29.03 -0.23 -35.58
CA ASP A 22 29.91 0.41 -34.61
C ASP A 22 29.17 0.44 -33.26
N TYR A 23 29.27 -0.68 -32.52
CA TYR A 23 28.65 -0.86 -31.20
C TYR A 23 29.32 0.09 -30.22
N LYS A 24 28.71 1.25 -30.01
CA LYS A 24 29.11 2.13 -28.90
C LYS A 24 28.56 1.53 -27.62
N ALA A 25 29.46 1.20 -26.69
CA ALA A 25 29.03 0.76 -25.36
C ALA A 25 28.18 1.85 -24.69
N VAL A 26 26.99 1.47 -24.24
CA VAL A 26 26.08 2.36 -23.54
C VAL A 26 26.50 2.41 -22.07
N ASN A 27 26.60 3.62 -21.52
CA ASN A 27 26.85 3.80 -20.09
C ASN A 27 25.54 3.61 -19.32
N GLU A 28 25.19 2.35 -19.04
CA GLU A 28 23.93 1.96 -18.40
C GLU A 28 23.86 2.47 -16.96
N VAL A 29 22.66 2.87 -16.55
CA VAL A 29 22.37 3.23 -15.16
C VAL A 29 22.04 2.00 -14.36
N ILE A 30 22.67 1.86 -13.21
CA ILE A 30 22.45 0.79 -12.25
C ILE A 30 21.84 1.43 -10.99
N VAL A 31 20.64 1.02 -10.61
CA VAL A 31 19.94 1.53 -9.42
C VAL A 31 19.92 0.44 -8.35
N THR A 32 20.39 0.79 -7.16
CA THR A 32 20.32 -0.07 -5.96
C THR A 32 19.83 0.75 -4.76
N GLY A 33 19.66 0.12 -3.59
CA GLY A 33 19.22 0.81 -2.36
C GLY A 33 17.72 1.07 -2.27
N VAL A 34 16.91 0.62 -3.26
CA VAL A 34 15.45 0.63 -3.16
C VAL A 34 15.00 -0.75 -2.69
N THR A 35 14.42 -0.80 -1.50
CA THR A 35 13.89 -2.05 -0.92
C THR A 35 12.61 -2.46 -1.63
N LYS A 36 12.47 -3.75 -1.95
CA LYS A 36 11.33 -4.28 -2.72
C LYS A 36 9.98 -4.06 -2.03
N ASP A 37 9.94 -4.21 -0.70
CA ASP A 37 8.76 -3.97 0.13
C ASP A 37 9.19 -3.09 1.31
N THR A 38 8.48 -1.99 1.52
CA THR A 38 8.69 -1.08 2.65
C THR A 38 7.37 -0.71 3.28
N SER A 39 7.39 -0.30 4.54
CA SER A 39 6.18 0.14 5.26
C SER A 39 6.36 1.57 5.75
N VAL A 40 5.28 2.31 5.75
CA VAL A 40 5.23 3.68 6.27
C VAL A 40 3.88 3.94 6.93
N MET A 41 3.89 4.71 8.00
CA MET A 41 2.69 5.11 8.71
C MET A 41 2.05 6.32 8.03
N ARG A 42 0.74 6.42 8.07
CA ARG A 42 0.02 7.63 7.65
C ARG A 42 0.53 8.83 8.44
N GLY A 43 0.60 9.99 7.80
CA GLY A 43 1.12 11.21 8.39
C GLY A 43 2.64 11.26 8.52
N GLU A 44 3.34 10.15 8.32
CA GLU A 44 4.80 10.11 8.34
C GLU A 44 5.41 10.37 6.97
N VAL A 45 6.72 10.56 6.95
CA VAL A 45 7.48 10.78 5.72
C VAL A 45 8.14 9.48 5.28
N LEU A 46 7.81 9.04 4.07
CA LEU A 46 8.51 7.95 3.40
C LEU A 46 9.82 8.48 2.82
N ASN A 47 10.93 8.03 3.38
CA ASN A 47 12.28 8.39 2.91
C ASN A 47 12.91 7.19 2.19
N ILE A 48 13.38 7.42 0.95
CA ILE A 48 14.12 6.41 0.18
C ILE A 48 15.34 7.08 -0.45
N HIS A 49 16.51 6.47 -0.29
CA HIS A 49 17.79 6.96 -0.77
C HIS A 49 18.41 5.95 -1.74
N PRO A 50 18.11 6.04 -3.04
CA PRO A 50 18.71 5.15 -4.04
C PRO A 50 20.20 5.39 -4.18
N VAL A 51 20.92 4.33 -4.49
CA VAL A 51 22.31 4.43 -4.93
C VAL A 51 22.35 4.27 -6.44
N ILE A 52 22.86 5.30 -7.12
CA ILE A 52 22.95 5.35 -8.58
C ILE A 52 24.39 5.05 -8.98
N GLY A 53 24.56 4.03 -9.80
CA GLY A 53 25.82 3.67 -10.43
C GLY A 53 25.70 3.75 -11.96
N ARG A 54 26.84 3.70 -12.64
CA ARG A 54 26.91 3.55 -14.10
C ARG A 54 27.92 2.48 -14.50
N SER A 55 27.67 1.81 -15.63
CA SER A 55 28.50 0.69 -16.08
C SER A 55 29.90 1.11 -16.57
N LEU A 56 30.06 2.31 -17.12
CA LEU A 56 31.33 2.76 -17.71
C LEU A 56 31.96 3.93 -16.95
N GLN A 57 31.22 5.01 -16.74
CA GLN A 57 31.70 6.23 -16.12
C GLN A 57 30.72 6.70 -15.06
N ALA A 58 31.16 6.79 -13.82
CA ALA A 58 30.33 7.27 -12.71
C ALA A 58 30.07 8.77 -12.86
N SER A 59 28.88 9.13 -13.31
CA SER A 59 28.39 10.52 -13.39
C SER A 59 26.86 10.49 -13.37
N GLU A 60 26.27 11.32 -12.53
CA GLU A 60 24.82 11.54 -12.49
C GLU A 60 24.37 12.72 -13.39
N GLU A 61 25.30 13.34 -14.10
CA GLU A 61 24.99 14.42 -15.01
C GLU A 61 24.06 13.97 -16.14
N GLY A 62 22.95 14.70 -16.34
CA GLY A 62 21.94 14.38 -17.34
C GLY A 62 21.00 13.25 -16.92
N LEU A 63 20.87 12.98 -15.63
CA LEU A 63 19.82 12.09 -15.10
C LEU A 63 18.65 12.90 -14.56
N GLU A 64 17.46 12.46 -14.92
CA GLU A 64 16.18 12.91 -14.37
C GLU A 64 15.51 11.77 -13.63
N TYR A 65 14.72 12.11 -12.59
CA TYR A 65 14.14 11.16 -11.69
C TYR A 65 12.62 11.36 -11.60
N SER A 66 11.88 10.30 -11.43
CA SER A 66 10.45 10.36 -11.14
C SER A 66 10.06 9.21 -10.24
N TRP A 67 9.25 9.52 -9.23
CA TRP A 67 8.66 8.57 -8.30
C TRP A 67 7.16 8.55 -8.47
N SER A 68 6.58 7.37 -8.52
CA SER A 68 5.13 7.21 -8.56
C SER A 68 4.63 6.20 -7.55
N LEU A 69 3.43 6.46 -7.00
CA LEU A 69 2.67 5.59 -6.12
C LEU A 69 1.30 5.38 -6.74
N ALA A 70 0.93 4.13 -7.01
CA ALA A 70 -0.28 3.76 -7.73
C ALA A 70 -0.48 4.56 -9.04
N GLY A 71 0.62 4.79 -9.78
CA GLY A 71 0.60 5.54 -11.03
C GLY A 71 0.55 7.07 -10.90
N LYS A 72 0.41 7.61 -9.69
CA LYS A 72 0.46 9.05 -9.44
C LYS A 72 1.87 9.48 -9.07
N GLU A 73 2.39 10.54 -9.70
CA GLU A 73 3.70 11.10 -9.37
C GLU A 73 3.70 11.67 -7.94
N ILE A 74 4.73 11.31 -7.16
CA ILE A 74 4.93 11.72 -5.77
C ILE A 74 6.27 12.41 -5.52
N GLY A 75 7.14 12.46 -6.52
CA GLY A 75 8.44 13.16 -6.44
C GLY A 75 9.24 13.07 -7.72
N THR A 76 10.15 14.06 -7.92
CA THR A 76 11.04 14.17 -9.09
C THR A 76 12.50 14.32 -8.67
N SER A 77 12.81 14.20 -7.39
CA SER A 77 14.18 14.27 -6.89
C SER A 77 14.84 12.88 -6.92
N ARG A 78 16.18 12.84 -6.87
CA ARG A 78 16.93 11.60 -6.74
C ARG A 78 16.45 10.79 -5.53
N ASP A 79 16.44 11.43 -4.38
CA ASP A 79 15.96 10.87 -3.13
C ASP A 79 14.49 11.21 -2.94
N LEU A 80 13.73 10.26 -2.44
CA LEU A 80 12.32 10.48 -2.11
C LEU A 80 12.20 10.93 -0.65
N ALA A 81 11.44 12.01 -0.43
CA ALA A 81 10.91 12.41 0.85
C ALA A 81 9.41 12.72 0.64
N TYR A 82 8.56 11.71 0.79
CA TYR A 82 7.13 11.83 0.52
C TYR A 82 6.34 11.82 1.81
N SER A 83 5.66 12.94 2.12
CA SER A 83 4.72 13.01 3.24
C SER A 83 3.46 12.23 2.89
N VAL A 84 3.27 11.10 3.54
CA VAL A 84 2.10 10.24 3.31
C VAL A 84 0.86 10.91 3.87
N PRO A 85 -0.15 11.26 3.04
CA PRO A 85 -1.34 11.92 3.53
C PRO A 85 -2.10 11.05 4.55
N GLU A 86 -2.66 11.66 5.58
CA GLU A 86 -3.54 10.95 6.53
C GLU A 86 -4.82 10.42 5.88
N THR A 87 -5.20 11.00 4.74
CA THR A 87 -6.35 10.58 3.94
C THR A 87 -6.07 9.41 3.01
N LEU A 88 -4.79 9.02 2.86
CA LEU A 88 -4.45 7.87 2.02
C LEU A 88 -4.93 6.58 2.70
N ASN A 89 -5.60 5.70 1.99
CA ASN A 89 -6.08 4.44 2.54
C ASN A 89 -4.92 3.54 2.99
N VAL A 90 -5.12 2.79 4.08
CA VAL A 90 -4.17 1.73 4.46
C VAL A 90 -4.21 0.63 3.41
N GLY A 91 -3.05 0.06 3.12
CA GLY A 91 -2.95 -0.98 2.11
C GLY A 91 -1.61 -1.01 1.41
N LYS A 92 -1.48 -1.94 0.48
CA LYS A 92 -0.27 -2.12 -0.33
C LYS A 92 -0.42 -1.36 -1.64
N TYR A 93 0.57 -0.53 -1.95
CA TYR A 93 0.62 0.30 -3.15
C TYR A 93 1.80 -0.09 -4.01
N ASP A 94 1.53 -0.29 -5.31
CA ASP A 94 2.58 -0.46 -6.30
C ASP A 94 3.26 0.89 -6.56
N CYS A 95 4.57 0.89 -6.49
CA CYS A 95 5.40 2.07 -6.65
C CYS A 95 6.46 1.83 -7.71
N ARG A 96 6.85 2.91 -8.38
CA ARG A 96 7.91 2.87 -9.39
C ARG A 96 8.83 4.06 -9.26
N TYR A 97 10.11 3.78 -9.29
CA TYR A 97 11.17 4.77 -9.47
C TYR A 97 11.69 4.68 -10.90
N VAL A 98 11.80 5.81 -11.56
CA VAL A 98 12.30 5.92 -12.94
C VAL A 98 13.51 6.83 -12.96
N VAL A 99 14.60 6.36 -13.54
CA VAL A 99 15.77 7.19 -13.86
C VAL A 99 15.85 7.32 -15.37
N THR A 100 15.82 8.54 -15.89
CA THR A 100 15.91 8.83 -17.31
C THR A 100 17.27 9.45 -17.61
N ASP A 101 18.02 8.82 -18.50
CA ASP A 101 19.24 9.43 -19.04
C ASP A 101 18.86 10.35 -20.21
N THR A 102 18.92 11.66 -20.00
CA THR A 102 18.52 12.67 -20.99
C THR A 102 19.45 12.72 -22.20
N LYS A 103 20.68 12.18 -22.09
CA LYS A 103 21.65 12.15 -23.19
C LYS A 103 21.29 11.15 -24.29
N ASN A 104 20.60 10.07 -23.91
CA ASN A 104 20.22 9.00 -24.84
C ASN A 104 18.72 8.65 -24.80
N GLY A 105 17.94 9.24 -23.87
CA GLY A 105 16.53 9.01 -23.69
C GLY A 105 16.17 7.66 -23.05
N MET A 106 17.15 6.90 -22.59
CA MET A 106 16.91 5.59 -21.96
C MET A 106 16.31 5.76 -20.57
N LYS A 107 15.36 4.86 -20.22
CA LYS A 107 14.70 4.84 -18.92
C LYS A 107 14.99 3.53 -18.20
N TYR A 108 15.33 3.65 -16.93
CA TYR A 108 15.61 2.54 -16.03
C TYR A 108 14.55 2.53 -14.92
N PHE A 109 13.96 1.37 -14.68
CA PHE A 109 12.80 1.23 -13.80
C PHE A 109 13.16 0.36 -12.60
N VAL A 110 12.70 0.78 -11.42
CA VAL A 110 12.71 -0.04 -10.22
C VAL A 110 11.30 -0.07 -9.67
N ASP A 111 10.68 -1.25 -9.72
CA ASP A 111 9.36 -1.47 -9.14
C ASP A 111 9.50 -1.99 -7.71
N PHE A 112 8.72 -1.43 -6.81
CA PHE A 112 8.70 -1.77 -5.39
C PHE A 112 7.30 -1.55 -4.82
N ASN A 113 7.08 -1.99 -3.59
CA ASN A 113 5.80 -1.82 -2.92
C ASN A 113 5.95 -0.98 -1.66
N VAL A 114 4.95 -0.16 -1.40
CA VAL A 114 4.80 0.56 -0.14
C VAL A 114 3.55 0.06 0.57
N ASN A 115 3.71 -0.45 1.77
CA ASN A 115 2.61 -0.82 2.65
C ASN A 115 2.30 0.36 3.58
N VAL A 116 1.21 1.06 3.29
CA VAL A 116 0.73 2.15 4.13
C VAL A 116 -0.05 1.55 5.30
N VAL A 117 0.39 1.84 6.52
CA VAL A 117 -0.23 1.35 7.75
C VAL A 117 -0.82 2.51 8.56
N SER A 118 -1.75 2.21 9.45
CA SER A 118 -2.30 3.19 10.40
C SER A 118 -1.69 3.00 11.78
N ASN A 119 -1.84 4.02 12.63
CA ASN A 119 -1.47 3.93 14.05
C ASN A 119 -2.26 2.86 14.80
N PHE A 120 -3.32 2.32 14.18
CA PHE A 120 -4.24 1.34 14.75
C PHE A 120 -4.08 -0.06 14.14
N SER A 121 -2.98 -0.33 13.44
CA SER A 121 -2.78 -1.61 12.74
C SER A 121 -2.46 -2.79 13.67
N TRP A 122 -1.80 -2.53 14.79
CA TRP A 122 -1.38 -3.56 15.74
C TRP A 122 -1.69 -3.15 17.18
N GLY A 123 -2.57 -3.88 17.84
CA GLY A 123 -2.93 -3.60 19.22
C GLY A 123 -4.28 -4.16 19.64
N TYR A 124 -4.77 -3.68 20.76
CA TYR A 124 -5.99 -4.14 21.40
C TYR A 124 -6.98 -3.00 21.49
N TYR A 125 -8.23 -3.29 21.19
CA TYR A 125 -9.35 -2.36 21.32
C TYR A 125 -10.18 -2.71 22.55
N PHE A 126 -10.52 -1.69 23.32
CA PHE A 126 -11.32 -1.79 24.53
C PHE A 126 -12.50 -0.86 24.46
N LEU A 127 -13.66 -1.38 24.73
CA LEU A 127 -14.86 -0.59 24.95
C LEU A 127 -14.96 -0.29 26.44
N CYS A 128 -14.82 0.97 26.81
CA CYS A 128 -14.78 1.43 28.19
C CYS A 128 -16.03 2.25 28.53
N GLU A 129 -16.40 2.23 29.81
CA GLU A 129 -17.42 3.11 30.37
C GLU A 129 -16.76 4.19 31.21
N GLU A 130 -17.10 5.45 30.98
CA GLU A 130 -16.68 6.56 31.81
C GLU A 130 -17.62 6.76 33.00
N PRO A 131 -17.24 7.57 34.03
CA PRO A 131 -18.06 7.78 35.22
C PRO A 131 -19.46 8.32 34.95
N ASP A 132 -19.68 9.04 33.84
CA ASP A 132 -20.98 9.56 33.40
C ASP A 132 -21.75 8.52 32.56
N GLN A 133 -21.28 7.27 32.52
CA GLN A 133 -21.80 6.15 31.73
C GLN A 133 -21.59 6.28 30.23
N SER A 134 -20.90 7.29 29.75
CA SER A 134 -20.58 7.41 28.35
C SER A 134 -19.63 6.30 27.88
N THR A 135 -19.80 5.90 26.63
CA THR A 135 -19.01 4.84 26.01
C THR A 135 -17.83 5.43 25.28
N VAL A 136 -16.66 4.88 25.51
CA VAL A 136 -15.40 5.26 24.89
C VAL A 136 -14.73 4.06 24.25
N LEU A 137 -14.27 4.21 23.03
CA LEU A 137 -13.39 3.24 22.40
C LEU A 137 -11.94 3.64 22.69
N SER A 138 -11.21 2.75 23.33
CA SER A 138 -9.80 2.92 23.65
C SER A 138 -8.97 1.90 22.88
N TYR A 139 -7.76 2.30 22.53
CA TYR A 139 -6.80 1.49 21.81
C TYR A 139 -5.47 1.42 22.55
N PHE A 140 -4.95 0.22 22.69
CA PHE A 140 -3.61 -0.01 23.22
C PHE A 140 -2.75 -0.53 22.09
N SER A 141 -1.84 0.30 21.59
CA SER A 141 -0.92 -0.13 20.56
C SER A 141 0.05 -1.18 21.08
N SER A 142 0.39 -2.16 20.27
CA SER A 142 1.44 -3.13 20.55
C SER A 142 2.46 -3.14 19.42
N LYS A 143 3.65 -3.65 19.72
CA LYS A 143 4.63 -3.94 18.69
C LYS A 143 4.16 -5.14 17.89
N GLU A 144 4.32 -5.08 16.56
CA GLU A 144 3.97 -6.17 15.66
C GLU A 144 4.52 -7.51 16.15
N GLY A 145 3.63 -8.50 16.23
CA GLY A 145 4.00 -9.85 16.67
C GLY A 145 4.31 -10.00 18.17
N THR A 146 4.02 -8.99 19.00
CA THR A 146 4.21 -9.03 20.46
C THR A 146 2.94 -8.67 21.21
N THR A 147 2.91 -8.94 22.50
CA THR A 147 1.84 -8.52 23.42
C THR A 147 2.25 -7.30 24.26
N GLU A 148 3.40 -6.68 23.93
CA GLU A 148 3.89 -5.51 24.63
C GLU A 148 3.04 -4.28 24.27
N CYS A 149 2.43 -3.69 25.28
CA CYS A 149 1.61 -2.49 25.15
C CYS A 149 2.52 -1.25 25.15
N LEU A 150 2.51 -0.50 24.05
CA LEU A 150 3.35 0.69 23.89
C LEU A 150 2.65 1.96 24.33
N HIS A 151 1.41 2.16 23.88
CA HIS A 151 0.61 3.34 24.16
C HIS A 151 -0.85 2.97 24.36
N ALA A 152 -1.51 3.74 25.23
CA ALA A 152 -2.96 3.75 25.38
C ALA A 152 -3.50 5.09 24.87
N THR A 153 -4.50 5.06 24.03
CA THR A 153 -5.14 6.27 23.52
C THR A 153 -6.64 6.08 23.35
N LYS A 154 -7.39 7.16 23.58
CA LYS A 154 -8.82 7.23 23.28
C LYS A 154 -8.98 7.46 21.77
N ILE A 155 -9.87 6.70 21.13
CA ILE A 155 -10.17 6.89 19.71
C ILE A 155 -11.26 7.93 19.56
N GLY A 156 -10.87 9.16 19.26
CA GLY A 156 -11.77 10.29 18.97
C GLY A 156 -12.72 10.66 20.11
N ASP A 157 -13.42 11.77 19.93
CA ASP A 157 -14.52 12.20 20.80
C ASP A 157 -15.87 11.97 20.12
N TYR A 158 -16.23 10.71 19.98
CA TYR A 158 -17.47 10.34 19.32
C TYR A 158 -18.56 9.99 20.33
N ALA A 159 -19.79 10.39 20.04
CA ALA A 159 -20.97 9.98 20.82
C ALA A 159 -21.33 8.53 20.50
N LEU A 160 -20.70 7.59 21.18
CA LEU A 160 -20.90 6.16 20.98
C LEU A 160 -22.10 5.58 21.76
N GLY A 161 -22.85 6.43 22.48
CA GLY A 161 -23.95 6.00 23.37
C GLY A 161 -23.48 5.81 24.81
N LYS A 162 -24.35 5.21 25.63
CA LYS A 162 -24.11 4.95 27.06
C LYS A 162 -24.27 3.50 27.41
N GLN A 163 -23.58 3.07 28.51
CA GLN A 163 -23.59 1.72 29.01
C GLN A 163 -23.15 0.71 27.95
N PRO A 164 -21.85 0.62 27.67
CA PRO A 164 -21.30 -0.28 26.67
C PRO A 164 -21.66 -1.73 26.95
N LYS A 165 -21.97 -2.50 25.90
CA LYS A 165 -22.33 -3.90 25.97
C LYS A 165 -21.37 -4.80 25.22
N ALA A 166 -21.02 -4.42 24.00
CA ALA A 166 -20.17 -5.24 23.16
C ALA A 166 -19.46 -4.41 22.11
N ILE A 167 -18.29 -4.89 21.75
CA ILE A 167 -17.59 -4.53 20.52
C ILE A 167 -17.48 -5.81 19.68
N ILE A 168 -17.91 -5.74 18.44
CA ILE A 168 -17.87 -6.87 17.51
C ILE A 168 -17.07 -6.44 16.31
N ASP A 169 -15.96 -7.11 16.08
CA ASP A 169 -15.14 -6.85 14.90
C ASP A 169 -15.81 -7.42 13.66
N HIS A 170 -15.64 -6.71 12.57
CA HIS A 170 -16.07 -7.15 11.26
C HIS A 170 -14.97 -6.87 10.25
N PHE A 171 -14.46 -7.94 9.66
CA PHE A 171 -13.54 -7.85 8.54
C PHE A 171 -14.34 -7.99 7.24
N GLY A 172 -14.38 -6.93 6.47
CA GLY A 172 -15.11 -6.89 5.21
C GLY A 172 -14.18 -6.63 4.01
N ASN A 173 -14.59 -7.19 2.87
CA ASN A 173 -14.00 -6.88 1.58
C ASN A 173 -15.07 -6.22 0.71
N ILE A 174 -14.82 -4.98 0.30
CA ILE A 174 -15.63 -4.35 -0.74
C ILE A 174 -15.03 -4.78 -2.08
N SER A 175 -15.57 -5.82 -2.66
CA SER A 175 -15.08 -6.45 -3.90
C SER A 175 -14.98 -5.49 -5.09
N SER A 176 -15.70 -4.37 -5.07
CA SER A 176 -15.64 -3.34 -6.12
C SER A 176 -14.41 -2.43 -6.04
N LEU A 177 -13.69 -2.41 -4.90
CA LEU A 177 -12.58 -1.50 -4.66
C LEU A 177 -11.26 -2.24 -4.34
N ASN A 178 -11.26 -3.56 -4.25
CA ASN A 178 -10.13 -4.38 -3.73
C ASN A 178 -9.61 -3.92 -2.35
N ASP A 179 -10.42 -3.18 -1.61
CA ASP A 179 -10.04 -2.63 -0.31
C ASP A 179 -10.54 -3.53 0.80
N TYR A 180 -9.63 -3.95 1.66
CA TYR A 180 -9.94 -4.57 2.92
C TYR A 180 -10.16 -3.48 3.95
N PHE A 181 -11.28 -3.54 4.68
CA PHE A 181 -11.54 -2.64 5.78
C PHE A 181 -11.87 -3.41 7.05
N TYR A 182 -11.39 -2.87 8.15
CA TYR A 182 -11.82 -3.30 9.47
C TYR A 182 -12.92 -2.37 9.94
N SER A 183 -13.99 -2.93 10.47
CA SER A 183 -15.01 -2.16 11.16
C SER A 183 -15.35 -2.81 12.49
N PHE A 184 -15.72 -1.99 13.45
CA PHE A 184 -16.27 -2.43 14.72
C PHE A 184 -17.71 -1.99 14.82
N ASN A 185 -18.59 -2.94 15.23
CA ASN A 185 -19.94 -2.64 15.64
C ASN A 185 -19.92 -2.44 17.15
N ILE A 186 -20.18 -1.22 17.60
CA ILE A 186 -20.26 -0.88 19.02
C ILE A 186 -21.70 -0.94 19.43
N ILE A 187 -22.00 -1.74 20.44
CA ILE A 187 -23.33 -1.93 20.99
C ILE A 187 -23.38 -1.35 22.40
N THR A 188 -24.36 -0.50 22.64
CA THR A 188 -24.62 0.15 23.93
C THR A 188 -26.07 -0.06 24.36
N SER A 189 -26.37 0.16 25.63
CA SER A 189 -27.77 0.07 26.12
C SER A 189 -28.60 1.31 25.79
N GLN A 190 -27.93 2.45 25.61
CA GLN A 190 -28.58 3.73 25.38
C GLN A 190 -27.86 4.49 24.27
N GLY A 191 -28.58 4.91 23.26
CA GLY A 191 -28.07 5.59 22.08
C GLY A 191 -28.39 4.85 20.80
N ASP A 192 -27.81 5.31 19.71
CA ASP A 192 -27.93 4.67 18.40
C ASP A 192 -27.17 3.33 18.41
N ASN A 193 -27.79 2.29 17.91
CA ASN A 193 -27.22 0.95 17.91
C ASN A 193 -27.47 0.23 16.57
N PRO A 194 -26.45 -0.45 16.04
CA PRO A 194 -25.04 -0.36 16.42
C PRO A 194 -24.38 0.92 15.86
N VAL A 195 -23.40 1.47 16.57
CA VAL A 195 -22.48 2.46 15.98
C VAL A 195 -21.40 1.72 15.24
N ILE A 196 -21.23 2.00 13.97
CA ILE A 196 -20.20 1.39 13.13
C ILE A 196 -19.00 2.31 13.08
N MET A 197 -17.87 1.82 13.57
CA MET A 197 -16.58 2.49 13.49
C MET A 197 -15.76 1.84 12.39
N THR A 198 -15.42 2.58 11.35
CA THR A 198 -14.65 2.06 10.21
C THR A 198 -13.20 2.50 10.30
N ASN A 199 -12.28 1.56 10.19
CA ASN A 199 -10.87 1.86 10.06
C ASN A 199 -10.50 2.15 8.60
N ASN A 200 -10.80 3.36 8.15
CA ASN A 200 -10.17 3.93 6.97
C ASN A 200 -8.96 4.81 7.37
N GLY A 201 -8.35 4.50 8.52
CA GLY A 201 -7.17 5.09 9.11
C GLY A 201 -7.43 6.03 10.28
N ALA A 202 -8.67 6.36 10.61
CA ALA A 202 -8.99 7.26 11.70
C ALA A 202 -10.11 6.76 12.64
N PHE A 203 -10.66 5.56 12.41
CA PHE A 203 -11.82 5.04 13.14
C PHE A 203 -12.90 6.11 13.32
N MET A 204 -13.53 6.47 12.23
CA MET A 204 -14.65 7.42 12.25
C MET A 204 -15.98 6.67 12.28
N PRO A 205 -17.00 7.19 13.00
CA PRO A 205 -18.35 6.65 12.87
C PRO A 205 -18.77 6.73 11.41
N SER A 206 -19.06 5.61 10.79
CA SER A 206 -19.66 5.60 9.47
C SER A 206 -21.17 5.75 9.66
N GLY A 207 -21.76 6.79 9.13
CA GLY A 207 -23.21 7.03 9.20
C GLY A 207 -24.08 6.03 8.43
N LEU A 208 -23.55 4.87 8.06
CA LEU A 208 -24.24 3.79 7.37
C LEU A 208 -24.90 2.83 8.38
N ILE A 209 -25.92 3.32 9.06
CA ILE A 209 -26.82 2.47 9.88
C ILE A 209 -27.77 1.64 9.01
N LEU A 210 -27.57 1.56 7.72
CA LEU A 210 -28.53 0.89 6.82
C LEU A 210 -28.15 -0.56 6.64
N SER A 211 -28.93 -1.44 7.23
CA SER A 211 -29.15 -2.87 6.98
C SER A 211 -28.49 -3.92 7.90
N LEU A 212 -27.87 -3.56 9.02
CA LEU A 212 -27.38 -4.56 9.98
C LEU A 212 -28.46 -5.14 10.89
N ILE A 213 -29.70 -4.67 10.82
CA ILE A 213 -30.84 -5.22 11.57
C ILE A 213 -31.04 -6.70 11.24
N HIS A 214 -30.65 -7.15 10.04
CA HIS A 214 -30.74 -8.57 9.67
C HIS A 214 -29.57 -9.45 10.11
N ILE A 215 -28.44 -8.85 10.52
CA ILE A 215 -27.24 -9.62 10.92
C ILE A 215 -27.21 -9.83 12.45
N SER A 216 -27.86 -8.98 13.21
CA SER A 216 -27.90 -9.06 14.68
C SER A 216 -29.11 -9.80 15.26
N GLU A 217 -29.99 -10.35 14.44
CA GLU A 217 -30.98 -11.29 15.00
C GLU A 217 -30.23 -12.55 15.46
N PRO A 218 -30.20 -12.84 16.77
CA PRO A 218 -29.74 -14.12 17.23
C PRO A 218 -30.68 -15.16 16.61
N THR A 219 -30.12 -16.07 15.85
CA THR A 219 -30.82 -17.25 15.39
C THR A 219 -31.63 -17.81 16.58
N ARG A 220 -32.93 -17.60 16.60
CA ARG A 220 -33.84 -18.24 17.56
C ARG A 220 -33.62 -19.74 17.42
N ARG A 221 -32.93 -20.32 18.38
CA ARG A 221 -32.96 -21.76 18.57
C ARG A 221 -34.42 -22.13 18.77
N VAL A 222 -35.05 -22.66 17.73
CA VAL A 222 -36.32 -23.38 17.89
C VAL A 222 -35.98 -24.64 18.64
N VAL A 223 -36.25 -24.64 19.95
CA VAL A 223 -36.29 -25.85 20.75
C VAL A 223 -37.62 -26.49 20.42
N ILE A 224 -37.61 -27.53 19.58
CA ILE A 224 -38.75 -28.40 19.41
C ILE A 224 -38.74 -29.36 20.59
N SER A 225 -39.71 -29.22 21.50
CA SER A 225 -40.02 -30.16 22.56
C SER A 225 -40.86 -31.30 22.01
#